data_344dd8f9aa85e7e192df862729e0df2e
#
_entry.id   344dd8f9aa85e7e192df862729e0df2e
#
_cell.length_a   1.000
_cell.length_b   1.000
_cell.length_c   1.000
_cell.angle_alpha   90.00
_cell.angle_beta   90.00
_cell.angle_gamma   90.00
#
_symmetry.space_group_name_H-M   'P 1'
#
loop_
_entity.id
_entity.type
_entity.pdbx_description
1 polymer ?
#
loop_
_entity_poly.entity_id
_entity_poly.type
_entity_poly.pdbx_seq_one_letter_code
_entity_poly.pdbx_strand_id
1 'polypeptide(L)'
;FQSVQVSPGVVYARNKEFLTGAPVLKNLSMDVYEPVGDTATVRPLIIYLHTGSFLPPVINQNPTGSRYDSTAVEMCKQFARRGYVAAAMTYRMGWNPASSDQDVRTGSLLQAVYRAMQDAKACVRYFREEASVNGNPFRVDTSAIILGGQGTGGYVAMAYTTVNRLSEINLPKFISNSTNPSYGFIQGQSYVIPQIWGDFDGYGGDTTYNYPSNHVGYSNKVNFVFNMGGALGDSSWLEAGDAPMVAFHVIGDPFAPFGNGPVYVPTQPPQYVVDVSGSSVVVAKSNALGNNNCFNSGGWNDVYTQRANSINNGQDGLFPFQTSTLIQSGPWEWYDSLSLVLFSQAIGQPAAGGTQAYMNGLATNPDMSKAKALAYIDTIQNYLNPRIARCLGLFTGMSELDQERANIGLYPNPSNGQFTIDLSNVGNNPKYIRIADLSGRVVSEVKVQEKTAYAFRGIDLSSGLYLVKIGFDGGEIAKKLVIN
;
A
#
# COMPACT_ATOMS: atom_id res chain seq x y z
N PHE A 1 3.96 1.38 18.75
CA PHE A 1 4.68 2.55 19.30
C PHE A 1 3.72 3.74 19.46
N GLN A 2 3.91 4.54 20.50
CA GLN A 2 3.03 5.69 20.76
C GLN A 2 3.49 6.95 20.00
N SER A 3 4.80 7.15 19.91
CA SER A 3 5.41 8.34 19.33
C SER A 3 6.13 8.03 18.02
N VAL A 4 6.17 9.02 17.13
CA VAL A 4 6.82 8.96 15.83
C VAL A 4 7.77 10.13 15.70
N GLN A 5 9.00 9.87 15.31
CA GLN A 5 9.98 10.86 14.88
C GLN A 5 9.81 11.11 13.38
N VAL A 6 10.00 12.35 12.95
CA VAL A 6 9.94 12.72 11.54
C VAL A 6 11.23 13.42 11.15
N SER A 7 11.87 12.93 10.09
CA SER A 7 13.00 13.59 9.40
C SER A 7 12.44 14.25 8.13
N PRO A 8 12.15 15.58 8.17
CA PRO A 8 11.51 16.26 7.06
C PRO A 8 12.49 16.63 5.95
N GLY A 9 12.01 16.65 4.71
CA GLY A 9 12.70 17.23 3.57
C GLY A 9 13.98 16.50 3.13
N VAL A 10 14.11 15.22 3.43
CA VAL A 10 15.23 14.38 2.97
C VAL A 10 15.25 14.35 1.45
N VAL A 11 16.31 14.85 0.83
CA VAL A 11 16.47 14.84 -0.63
C VAL A 11 16.96 13.46 -1.05
N TYR A 12 16.14 12.73 -1.78
CA TYR A 12 16.48 11.38 -2.25
C TYR A 12 16.95 11.35 -3.71
N ALA A 13 16.64 12.38 -4.49
CA ALA A 13 17.04 12.46 -5.91
C ALA A 13 16.96 13.90 -6.44
N ARG A 14 17.45 14.11 -7.66
CA ARG A 14 17.25 15.34 -8.43
C ARG A 14 16.87 14.97 -9.85
N ASN A 15 15.90 15.67 -10.43
CA ASN A 15 15.55 15.52 -11.84
C ASN A 15 14.77 16.73 -12.36
N LYS A 16 14.44 16.76 -13.66
CA LYS A 16 13.75 17.87 -14.31
C LYS A 16 12.23 17.66 -14.30
N GLU A 17 11.50 18.64 -13.78
CA GLU A 17 10.04 18.70 -13.71
C GLU A 17 9.47 19.59 -14.82
N PHE A 18 8.24 19.34 -15.26
CA PHE A 18 7.60 19.97 -16.42
C PHE A 18 6.25 20.61 -16.07
N LEU A 19 6.18 21.41 -15.01
CA LEU A 19 4.92 22.07 -14.62
C LEU A 19 4.53 23.24 -15.53
N THR A 20 5.53 23.92 -16.10
CA THR A 20 5.35 25.13 -16.90
C THR A 20 5.64 24.93 -18.39
N GLY A 21 5.75 23.68 -18.84
CA GLY A 21 6.12 23.34 -20.21
C GLY A 21 7.63 23.34 -20.48
N ALA A 22 8.43 24.05 -19.70
CA ALA A 22 9.88 24.01 -19.75
C ALA A 22 10.46 23.12 -18.64
N PRO A 23 11.58 22.39 -18.90
CA PRO A 23 12.23 21.56 -17.88
C PRO A 23 12.91 22.42 -16.80
N VAL A 24 12.55 22.21 -15.55
CA VAL A 24 13.15 22.89 -14.39
C VAL A 24 13.75 21.85 -13.45
N LEU A 25 15.05 22.02 -13.11
CA LEU A 25 15.72 21.14 -12.17
C LEU A 25 15.11 21.27 -10.77
N LYS A 26 14.73 20.12 -10.19
CA LYS A 26 14.06 20.02 -8.89
C LYS A 26 14.75 18.98 -8.01
N ASN A 27 14.93 19.32 -6.73
CA ASN A 27 15.21 18.34 -5.70
C ASN A 27 13.92 17.55 -5.40
N LEU A 28 14.02 16.23 -5.44
CA LEU A 28 12.95 15.32 -5.06
C LEU A 28 13.15 14.93 -3.61
N SER A 29 12.19 15.25 -2.77
CA SER A 29 12.31 15.13 -1.31
C SER A 29 11.22 14.24 -0.74
N MET A 30 11.49 13.70 0.44
CA MET A 30 10.56 12.91 1.23
C MET A 30 10.61 13.32 2.69
N ASP A 31 9.58 12.98 3.45
CA ASP A 31 9.59 13.03 4.90
C ASP A 31 9.62 11.58 5.41
N VAL A 32 10.60 11.27 6.26
CA VAL A 32 10.80 9.91 6.80
C VAL A 32 10.28 9.85 8.23
N TYR A 33 9.42 8.88 8.49
CA TYR A 33 8.73 8.63 9.76
C TYR A 33 9.27 7.36 10.40
N GLU A 34 9.73 7.44 11.63
CA GLU A 34 10.30 6.33 12.40
C GLU A 34 9.61 6.19 13.76
N PRO A 35 9.48 4.96 14.31
CA PRO A 35 8.99 4.76 15.66
C PRO A 35 9.99 5.27 16.71
N VAL A 36 9.50 5.94 17.75
CA VAL A 36 10.31 6.36 18.90
C VAL A 36 10.31 5.27 19.98
N GLY A 37 11.46 5.09 20.64
CA GLY A 37 11.60 4.09 21.70
C GLY A 37 11.77 2.67 21.21
N ASP A 38 12.19 2.53 19.97
CA ASP A 38 12.39 1.27 19.29
C ASP A 38 13.85 0.80 19.36
N THR A 39 14.05 -0.50 19.62
CA THR A 39 15.36 -1.14 19.75
C THR A 39 15.74 -2.02 18.55
N ALA A 40 14.87 -2.19 17.55
CA ALA A 40 15.20 -3.00 16.38
C ALA A 40 16.30 -2.35 15.54
N THR A 41 17.20 -3.18 15.05
CA THR A 41 18.35 -2.75 14.24
C THR A 41 17.96 -2.37 12.83
N VAL A 42 16.95 -3.03 12.27
CA VAL A 42 16.38 -2.75 10.94
C VAL A 42 14.87 -2.93 10.96
N ARG A 43 14.17 -2.27 10.00
CA ARG A 43 12.71 -2.28 9.86
C ARG A 43 12.29 -2.34 8.40
N PRO A 44 11.15 -2.98 8.09
CA PRO A 44 10.57 -2.90 6.78
C PRO A 44 10.28 -1.43 6.41
N LEU A 45 10.48 -1.10 5.14
CA LEU A 45 10.26 0.23 4.60
C LEU A 45 8.94 0.29 3.83
N ILE A 46 8.13 1.32 4.09
CA ILE A 46 6.98 1.68 3.27
C ILE A 46 7.26 3.02 2.60
N ILE A 47 7.26 3.06 1.27
CA ILE A 47 7.31 4.29 0.49
C ILE A 47 5.88 4.62 0.06
N TYR A 48 5.39 5.81 0.47
CA TYR A 48 4.05 6.27 0.23
C TYR A 48 4.03 7.42 -0.79
N LEU A 49 3.24 7.24 -1.85
CA LEU A 49 3.03 8.23 -2.90
C LEU A 49 1.69 8.94 -2.71
N HIS A 50 1.73 10.27 -2.66
CA HIS A 50 0.53 11.11 -2.52
C HIS A 50 -0.33 11.12 -3.79
N THR A 51 -1.55 11.63 -3.71
CA THR A 51 -2.44 11.91 -4.84
C THR A 51 -2.22 13.32 -5.42
N GLY A 52 -3.17 13.86 -6.19
CA GLY A 52 -3.20 15.24 -6.67
C GLY A 52 -3.19 15.39 -8.19
N SER A 53 -3.68 14.39 -8.92
CA SER A 53 -3.83 14.46 -10.39
C SER A 53 -2.52 14.77 -11.14
N PHE A 54 -1.36 14.35 -10.61
CA PHE A 54 -0.02 14.70 -11.12
C PHE A 54 0.22 16.21 -11.27
N LEU A 55 -0.45 17.01 -10.45
CA LEU A 55 -0.32 18.48 -10.42
C LEU A 55 -0.30 18.96 -8.96
N PRO A 56 0.49 19.99 -8.62
CA PRO A 56 0.47 20.55 -7.28
C PRO A 56 -0.87 21.27 -6.99
N PRO A 57 -1.26 21.40 -5.73
CA PRO A 57 -2.55 22.01 -5.33
C PRO A 57 -2.83 23.38 -5.96
N VAL A 58 -1.79 24.18 -6.21
CA VAL A 58 -1.90 25.50 -6.87
C VAL A 58 -2.45 25.40 -8.29
N ILE A 59 -2.12 24.31 -9.00
CA ILE A 59 -2.50 24.12 -10.40
C ILE A 59 -3.76 23.27 -10.51
N ASN A 60 -3.87 22.20 -9.71
CA ASN A 60 -5.03 21.30 -9.77
C ASN A 60 -6.28 21.88 -9.08
N GLN A 61 -6.14 22.95 -8.30
CA GLN A 61 -7.20 23.59 -7.53
C GLN A 61 -7.98 22.63 -6.61
N ASN A 62 -7.29 21.59 -6.11
CA ASN A 62 -7.80 20.63 -5.15
C ASN A 62 -6.97 20.72 -3.85
N PRO A 63 -7.49 20.20 -2.74
CA PRO A 63 -6.77 20.26 -1.45
C PRO A 63 -5.59 19.27 -1.38
N THR A 64 -5.42 18.36 -2.34
CA THR A 64 -4.36 17.37 -2.39
C THR A 64 -3.35 17.63 -3.50
N GLY A 65 -2.17 17.04 -3.40
CA GLY A 65 -1.09 17.12 -4.39
C GLY A 65 0.29 17.26 -3.78
N SER A 66 0.47 16.81 -2.55
CA SER A 66 1.75 16.90 -1.86
C SER A 66 1.94 15.80 -0.81
N ARG A 67 3.18 15.56 -0.41
CA ARG A 67 3.50 14.67 0.71
C ARG A 67 2.99 15.16 2.07
N TYR A 68 2.48 16.40 2.14
CA TYR A 68 1.89 17.00 3.34
C TYR A 68 0.38 16.80 3.44
N ASP A 69 -0.24 16.18 2.45
CA ASP A 69 -1.66 15.86 2.49
C ASP A 69 -1.99 15.06 3.74
N SER A 70 -3.10 15.41 4.42
CA SER A 70 -3.48 14.84 5.72
C SER A 70 -3.44 13.31 5.73
N THR A 71 -3.91 12.67 4.67
CA THR A 71 -3.90 11.22 4.52
C THR A 71 -2.48 10.68 4.41
N ALA A 72 -1.60 11.29 3.60
CA ALA A 72 -0.22 10.85 3.46
C ALA A 72 0.53 10.89 4.80
N VAL A 73 0.39 11.99 5.53
CA VAL A 73 0.98 12.18 6.85
C VAL A 73 0.45 11.17 7.86
N GLU A 74 -0.87 10.95 7.92
CA GLU A 74 -1.46 10.04 8.91
C GLU A 74 -1.16 8.57 8.57
N MET A 75 -1.21 8.17 7.31
CA MET A 75 -0.82 6.83 6.88
C MET A 75 0.62 6.51 7.28
N CYS A 76 1.57 7.43 7.00
CA CYS A 76 2.97 7.25 7.37
C CYS A 76 3.17 7.20 8.91
N LYS A 77 2.46 8.06 9.67
CA LYS A 77 2.48 7.98 11.14
C LYS A 77 1.94 6.64 11.66
N GLN A 78 0.87 6.14 11.09
CA GLN A 78 0.29 4.87 11.51
C GLN A 78 1.17 3.67 11.14
N PHE A 79 1.83 3.69 9.99
CA PHE A 79 2.84 2.70 9.64
C PHE A 79 4.03 2.74 10.63
N ALA A 80 4.55 3.92 10.93
CA ALA A 80 5.65 4.07 11.90
C ALA A 80 5.25 3.55 13.30
N ARG A 81 4.03 3.85 13.78
CA ARG A 81 3.52 3.30 15.05
C ARG A 81 3.42 1.77 15.05
N ARG A 82 3.29 1.14 13.87
CA ARG A 82 3.27 -0.32 13.70
C ARG A 82 4.65 -0.94 13.49
N GLY A 83 5.70 -0.13 13.52
CA GLY A 83 7.08 -0.59 13.48
C GLY A 83 7.74 -0.58 12.10
N TYR A 84 7.15 0.09 11.12
CA TYR A 84 7.80 0.35 9.85
C TYR A 84 8.63 1.64 9.90
N VAL A 85 9.60 1.76 9.00
CA VAL A 85 10.02 3.07 8.50
C VAL A 85 9.07 3.44 7.37
N ALA A 86 8.50 4.65 7.40
CA ALA A 86 7.61 5.10 6.34
C ALA A 86 8.14 6.41 5.72
N ALA A 87 8.11 6.50 4.39
CA ALA A 87 8.59 7.66 3.65
C ALA A 87 7.48 8.23 2.78
N ALA A 88 6.96 9.41 3.12
CA ALA A 88 6.07 10.17 2.24
C ALA A 88 6.92 10.90 1.20
N MET A 89 6.92 10.45 -0.05
CA MET A 89 7.76 11.02 -1.09
C MET A 89 7.00 11.99 -2.01
N THR A 90 7.69 13.01 -2.50
CA THR A 90 7.29 13.83 -3.64
C THR A 90 7.85 13.19 -4.91
N TYR A 91 7.14 13.27 -6.01
CA TYR A 91 7.60 12.83 -7.34
C TYR A 91 7.41 13.95 -8.36
N ARG A 92 8.04 13.85 -9.54
CA ARG A 92 7.86 14.82 -10.62
C ARG A 92 6.42 14.79 -11.14
N MET A 93 5.80 15.94 -11.11
CA MET A 93 4.45 16.19 -11.60
C MET A 93 4.51 16.94 -12.94
N GLY A 94 3.35 17.19 -13.51
CA GLY A 94 3.20 18.00 -14.72
C GLY A 94 2.68 17.20 -15.92
N TRP A 95 1.47 17.56 -16.34
CA TRP A 95 0.81 17.17 -17.58
C TRP A 95 -0.17 18.28 -17.96
N ASN A 96 -0.78 18.20 -19.14
CA ASN A 96 -1.70 19.23 -19.63
C ASN A 96 -3.14 18.71 -19.74
N PRO A 97 -3.93 18.70 -18.65
CA PRO A 97 -5.33 18.29 -18.70
C PRO A 97 -6.23 19.28 -19.45
N ALA A 98 -5.82 20.54 -19.54
CA ALA A 98 -6.61 21.61 -20.15
C ALA A 98 -6.48 21.68 -21.69
N SER A 99 -5.61 20.88 -22.29
CA SER A 99 -5.47 20.85 -23.75
C SER A 99 -6.77 20.40 -24.42
N SER A 100 -7.16 21.08 -25.49
CA SER A 100 -8.24 20.62 -26.38
C SER A 100 -7.83 19.40 -27.21
N ASP A 101 -6.52 19.18 -27.39
CA ASP A 101 -5.95 18.05 -28.12
C ASP A 101 -5.88 16.81 -27.21
N GLN A 102 -6.54 15.73 -27.63
CA GLN A 102 -6.54 14.47 -26.88
C GLN A 102 -5.16 13.83 -26.82
N ASP A 103 -4.36 13.89 -27.89
CA ASP A 103 -2.99 13.37 -27.88
C ASP A 103 -2.16 14.03 -26.77
N VAL A 104 -2.30 15.35 -26.61
CA VAL A 104 -1.60 16.08 -25.55
C VAL A 104 -2.08 15.67 -24.16
N ARG A 105 -3.39 15.52 -23.95
CA ARG A 105 -3.91 15.05 -22.65
C ARG A 105 -3.41 13.64 -22.34
N THR A 106 -3.59 12.71 -23.27
CA THR A 106 -3.19 11.31 -23.10
C THR A 106 -1.68 11.18 -22.91
N GLY A 107 -0.91 11.70 -23.84
CA GLY A 107 0.54 11.53 -23.85
C GLY A 107 1.23 12.20 -22.68
N SER A 108 0.83 13.44 -22.33
CA SER A 108 1.44 14.13 -21.18
C SER A 108 1.11 13.47 -19.84
N LEU A 109 -0.09 12.85 -19.69
CA LEU A 109 -0.42 12.06 -18.51
C LEU A 109 0.46 10.80 -18.41
N LEU A 110 0.59 10.04 -19.50
CA LEU A 110 1.43 8.85 -19.54
C LEU A 110 2.90 9.17 -19.22
N GLN A 111 3.42 10.26 -19.74
CA GLN A 111 4.75 10.76 -19.40
C GLN A 111 4.87 11.16 -17.92
N ALA A 112 3.81 11.73 -17.30
CA ALA A 112 3.82 12.08 -15.89
C ALA A 112 3.87 10.81 -15.01
N VAL A 113 3.08 9.77 -15.32
CA VAL A 113 3.14 8.46 -14.65
C VAL A 113 4.53 7.85 -14.77
N TYR A 114 5.10 7.87 -15.98
CA TYR A 114 6.41 7.29 -16.26
C TYR A 114 7.53 7.97 -15.47
N ARG A 115 7.56 9.31 -15.46
CA ARG A 115 8.52 10.08 -14.65
C ARG A 115 8.38 9.82 -13.16
N ALA A 116 7.13 9.77 -12.66
CA ALA A 116 6.88 9.49 -11.24
C ALA A 116 7.30 8.06 -10.85
N MET A 117 7.12 7.07 -11.74
CA MET A 117 7.61 5.70 -11.55
C MET A 117 9.15 5.67 -11.45
N GLN A 118 9.86 6.38 -12.34
CA GLN A 118 11.32 6.50 -12.29
C GLN A 118 11.81 7.15 -10.99
N ASP A 119 11.08 8.17 -10.49
CA ASP A 119 11.40 8.83 -9.22
C ASP A 119 11.20 7.88 -8.02
N ALA A 120 10.13 7.08 -8.05
CA ALA A 120 9.92 6.06 -7.02
C ALA A 120 11.04 4.99 -7.04
N LYS A 121 11.51 4.58 -8.24
CA LYS A 121 12.67 3.69 -8.39
C LYS A 121 13.95 4.32 -7.83
N ALA A 122 14.18 5.61 -8.08
CA ALA A 122 15.30 6.34 -7.48
C ALA A 122 15.19 6.42 -5.94
N CYS A 123 13.99 6.60 -5.38
CA CYS A 123 13.76 6.60 -3.94
C CYS A 123 14.09 5.25 -3.30
N VAL A 124 13.70 4.13 -3.92
CA VAL A 124 14.06 2.78 -3.45
C VAL A 124 15.59 2.59 -3.47
N ARG A 125 16.24 3.01 -4.55
CA ARG A 125 17.71 2.94 -4.67
C ARG A 125 18.42 3.79 -3.63
N TYR A 126 17.92 4.98 -3.32
CA TYR A 126 18.42 5.84 -2.26
C TYR A 126 18.51 5.10 -0.92
N PHE A 127 17.43 4.48 -0.47
CA PHE A 127 17.45 3.74 0.80
C PHE A 127 18.43 2.55 0.79
N ARG A 128 18.60 1.88 -0.35
CA ARG A 128 19.59 0.81 -0.48
C ARG A 128 21.02 1.32 -0.46
N GLU A 129 21.30 2.46 -1.08
CA GLU A 129 22.59 3.11 -0.99
C GLU A 129 22.88 3.55 0.44
N GLU A 130 21.95 4.25 1.12
CA GLU A 130 22.08 4.67 2.51
C GLU A 130 22.36 3.49 3.45
N ALA A 131 21.68 2.37 3.24
CA ALA A 131 21.89 1.16 4.01
C ALA A 131 23.25 0.50 3.75
N SER A 132 23.78 0.62 2.53
CA SER A 132 25.03 -0.03 2.11
C SER A 132 26.28 0.77 2.47
N VAL A 133 26.28 2.09 2.26
CA VAL A 133 27.49 2.91 2.34
C VAL A 133 27.45 4.00 3.40
N ASN A 134 26.27 4.37 3.90
CA ASN A 134 26.10 5.47 4.85
C ASN A 134 25.65 4.98 6.26
N GLY A 135 25.84 3.69 6.56
CA GLY A 135 25.56 3.14 7.89
C GLY A 135 24.08 2.98 8.22
N ASN A 136 23.20 3.01 7.20
CA ASN A 136 21.75 2.80 7.37
C ASN A 136 21.10 3.76 8.38
N PRO A 137 21.14 5.08 8.17
CA PRO A 137 20.71 6.06 9.16
C PRO A 137 19.22 5.94 9.52
N PHE A 138 18.41 5.38 8.64
CA PHE A 138 16.97 5.13 8.84
C PHE A 138 16.66 3.69 9.29
N ARG A 139 17.66 2.86 9.50
CA ARG A 139 17.48 1.46 9.93
C ARG A 139 16.52 0.65 9.04
N VAL A 140 16.66 0.79 7.72
CA VAL A 140 15.81 0.12 6.75
C VAL A 140 16.28 -1.32 6.52
N ASP A 141 15.32 -2.27 6.55
CA ASP A 141 15.52 -3.60 6.00
C ASP A 141 15.30 -3.56 4.49
N THR A 142 16.40 -3.59 3.74
CA THR A 142 16.35 -3.51 2.28
C THR A 142 15.80 -4.77 1.61
N SER A 143 15.56 -5.85 2.36
CA SER A 143 14.88 -7.07 1.88
C SER A 143 13.36 -6.99 1.99
N ALA A 144 12.82 -5.97 2.69
CA ALA A 144 11.40 -5.80 2.98
C ALA A 144 10.93 -4.38 2.64
N ILE A 145 10.85 -4.06 1.34
CA ILE A 145 10.42 -2.75 0.82
C ILE A 145 9.03 -2.85 0.21
N ILE A 146 8.13 -2.01 0.69
CA ILE A 146 6.74 -1.88 0.27
C ILE A 146 6.56 -0.54 -0.44
N LEU A 147 5.88 -0.52 -1.57
CA LEU A 147 5.50 0.69 -2.29
C LEU A 147 3.99 0.81 -2.36
N GLY A 148 3.44 1.99 -2.10
CA GLY A 148 2.03 2.20 -2.28
C GLY A 148 1.65 3.66 -2.27
N GLY A 149 0.38 3.94 -2.56
CA GLY A 149 -0.10 5.31 -2.59
C GLY A 149 -1.58 5.42 -2.90
N GLN A 150 -2.05 6.66 -2.90
CA GLN A 150 -3.45 6.98 -3.16
C GLN A 150 -3.62 7.73 -4.47
N GLY A 151 -4.75 7.55 -5.15
CA GLY A 151 -5.09 8.20 -6.40
C GLY A 151 -3.98 8.04 -7.42
N THR A 152 -3.38 9.15 -7.87
CA THR A 152 -2.23 9.13 -8.79
C THR A 152 -1.03 8.38 -8.23
N GLY A 153 -0.78 8.43 -6.92
CA GLY A 153 0.23 7.60 -6.27
C GLY A 153 -0.05 6.10 -6.39
N GLY A 154 -1.32 5.70 -6.40
CA GLY A 154 -1.74 4.33 -6.67
C GLY A 154 -1.46 3.90 -8.11
N TYR A 155 -1.72 4.78 -9.10
CA TYR A 155 -1.32 4.54 -10.51
C TYR A 155 0.17 4.27 -10.62
N VAL A 156 0.99 5.11 -9.97
CA VAL A 156 2.46 4.97 -9.99
C VAL A 156 2.89 3.67 -9.33
N ALA A 157 2.31 3.32 -8.18
CA ALA A 157 2.69 2.11 -7.45
C ALA A 157 2.41 0.84 -8.25
N MET A 158 1.28 0.77 -8.97
CA MET A 158 0.97 -0.36 -9.84
C MET A 158 1.84 -0.39 -11.11
N ALA A 159 2.04 0.76 -11.78
CA ALA A 159 2.92 0.85 -12.95
C ALA A 159 4.37 0.50 -12.60
N TYR A 160 4.84 0.83 -11.40
CA TYR A 160 6.18 0.56 -10.91
C TYR A 160 6.57 -0.92 -11.00
N THR A 161 5.67 -1.81 -10.62
CA THR A 161 5.94 -3.25 -10.57
C THR A 161 5.67 -3.97 -11.89
N THR A 162 4.92 -3.35 -12.79
CA THR A 162 4.44 -4.00 -14.02
C THR A 162 5.09 -3.47 -15.29
N VAL A 163 5.55 -2.20 -15.32
CA VAL A 163 6.11 -1.60 -16.55
C VAL A 163 7.63 -1.75 -16.57
N ASN A 164 8.11 -2.66 -17.43
CA ASN A 164 9.54 -2.97 -17.52
C ASN A 164 10.05 -3.28 -18.94
N ARG A 165 9.17 -3.21 -19.96
CA ARG A 165 9.53 -3.53 -21.36
C ARG A 165 8.78 -2.66 -22.38
N LEU A 166 9.35 -2.55 -23.58
CA LEU A 166 8.82 -1.69 -24.63
C LEU A 166 7.42 -2.10 -25.12
N SER A 167 7.09 -3.39 -25.11
CA SER A 167 5.76 -3.87 -25.53
C SER A 167 4.62 -3.27 -24.69
N GLU A 168 4.86 -2.95 -23.43
CA GLU A 168 3.88 -2.40 -22.49
C GLU A 168 3.54 -0.95 -22.81
N ILE A 169 4.53 -0.16 -23.22
CA ILE A 169 4.32 1.24 -23.61
C ILE A 169 3.94 1.40 -25.08
N ASN A 170 3.98 0.33 -25.88
CA ASN A 170 3.65 0.33 -27.29
C ASN A 170 2.24 -0.23 -27.61
N LEU A 171 1.35 -0.28 -26.62
CA LEU A 171 -0.05 -0.64 -26.89
C LEU A 171 -0.73 0.42 -27.78
N PRO A 172 -1.68 0.04 -28.66
CA PRO A 172 -2.30 0.97 -29.61
C PRO A 172 -2.82 2.27 -28.99
N LYS A 173 -3.39 2.20 -27.78
CA LYS A 173 -3.91 3.37 -27.04
C LYS A 173 -2.81 4.29 -26.48
N PHE A 174 -1.54 3.89 -26.54
CA PHE A 174 -0.38 4.64 -26.07
C PHE A 174 0.51 5.16 -27.21
N ILE A 175 0.01 5.06 -28.46
CA ILE A 175 0.71 5.53 -29.65
C ILE A 175 0.18 6.91 -30.03
N SER A 176 1.10 7.83 -30.29
CA SER A 176 0.75 9.19 -30.69
C SER A 176 0.18 9.22 -32.12
N ASN A 177 -0.91 9.95 -32.31
CA ASN A 177 -1.52 10.19 -33.61
C ASN A 177 -0.88 11.38 -34.34
N SER A 178 -0.05 12.17 -33.66
CA SER A 178 0.54 13.40 -34.17
C SER A 178 2.01 13.55 -33.77
N THR A 179 2.76 14.37 -34.53
CA THR A 179 4.09 14.81 -34.10
C THR A 179 3.96 16.14 -33.37
N ASN A 180 4.41 16.19 -32.12
CA ASN A 180 4.40 17.41 -31.31
C ASN A 180 5.74 17.54 -30.53
N PRO A 181 6.71 18.29 -31.05
CA PRO A 181 8.03 18.43 -30.44
C PRO A 181 8.00 19.02 -29.02
N SER A 182 7.00 19.86 -28.68
CA SER A 182 6.87 20.45 -27.35
C SER A 182 6.64 19.41 -26.25
N TYR A 183 6.13 18.23 -26.61
CA TYR A 183 5.90 17.09 -25.72
C TYR A 183 6.78 15.90 -26.05
N GLY A 184 7.65 16.00 -27.06
CA GLY A 184 8.48 14.89 -27.52
C GLY A 184 7.66 13.80 -28.23
N PHE A 185 6.49 14.12 -28.80
CA PHE A 185 5.68 13.15 -29.54
C PHE A 185 6.16 13.00 -30.97
N ILE A 186 6.19 11.76 -31.42
CA ILE A 186 6.48 11.37 -32.79
C ILE A 186 5.33 10.51 -33.28
N GLN A 187 4.67 10.92 -34.35
CA GLN A 187 3.54 10.18 -34.92
C GLN A 187 3.88 8.70 -35.17
N GLY A 188 3.01 7.80 -34.72
CA GLY A 188 3.18 6.36 -34.84
C GLY A 188 4.13 5.73 -33.79
N GLN A 189 4.68 6.53 -32.89
CA GLN A 189 5.48 6.02 -31.76
C GLN A 189 4.72 6.16 -30.44
N SER A 190 5.20 5.44 -29.42
CA SER A 190 4.68 5.59 -28.05
C SER A 190 4.81 7.05 -27.58
N TYR A 191 3.85 7.52 -26.79
CA TYR A 191 3.98 8.80 -26.07
C TYR A 191 5.18 8.82 -25.10
N VAL A 192 5.61 7.63 -24.63
CA VAL A 192 6.80 7.47 -23.81
C VAL A 192 7.91 6.87 -24.67
N ILE A 193 8.93 7.65 -24.95
CA ILE A 193 10.11 7.27 -25.74
C ILE A 193 11.30 7.20 -24.77
N PRO A 194 11.85 6.02 -24.43
CA PRO A 194 12.95 5.89 -23.48
C PRO A 194 14.21 6.68 -23.85
N GLN A 195 14.48 6.86 -25.14
CA GLN A 195 15.60 7.68 -25.62
C GLN A 195 15.46 9.16 -25.21
N ILE A 196 14.22 9.63 -25.02
CA ILE A 196 13.92 10.99 -24.55
C ILE A 196 13.80 11.02 -23.04
N TRP A 197 13.00 10.11 -22.45
CA TRP A 197 12.57 10.18 -21.05
C TRP A 197 13.41 9.34 -20.09
N GLY A 198 14.45 8.63 -20.58
CA GLY A 198 15.19 7.62 -19.83
C GLY A 198 14.54 6.24 -19.91
N ASP A 199 15.28 5.20 -19.53
CA ASP A 199 14.78 3.84 -19.51
C ASP A 199 13.77 3.59 -18.35
N PHE A 200 13.27 2.35 -18.24
CA PHE A 200 12.29 1.99 -17.22
C PHE A 200 12.81 2.16 -15.79
N ASP A 201 14.12 2.14 -15.58
CA ASP A 201 14.76 2.35 -14.28
C ASP A 201 15.14 3.81 -14.01
N GLY A 202 14.90 4.70 -14.98
CA GLY A 202 15.23 6.12 -14.90
C GLY A 202 16.67 6.43 -15.22
N TYR A 203 17.33 5.59 -16.04
CA TYR A 203 18.68 5.84 -16.52
C TYR A 203 18.68 6.39 -17.94
N GLY A 204 19.67 7.23 -18.24
CA GLY A 204 19.85 7.79 -19.58
C GLY A 204 18.80 8.82 -19.96
N GLY A 205 18.37 8.77 -21.23
CA GLY A 205 17.49 9.77 -21.84
C GLY A 205 18.20 11.05 -22.28
N ASP A 206 17.43 11.95 -22.94
CA ASP A 206 17.97 13.25 -23.37
C ASP A 206 18.20 14.16 -22.18
N THR A 207 19.39 14.72 -22.09
CA THR A 207 19.80 15.62 -20.99
C THR A 207 18.99 16.93 -20.95
N THR A 208 18.31 17.31 -22.05
CA THR A 208 17.33 18.40 -22.03
C THR A 208 16.20 18.12 -21.05
N TYR A 209 15.75 16.87 -20.99
CA TYR A 209 14.58 16.44 -20.22
C TYR A 209 14.93 15.72 -18.92
N ASN A 210 16.15 15.23 -18.78
CA ASN A 210 16.60 14.45 -17.62
C ASN A 210 17.85 15.03 -16.97
N TYR A 211 18.02 14.73 -15.69
CA TYR A 211 19.26 14.94 -14.94
C TYR A 211 20.03 13.62 -14.88
N PRO A 212 21.35 13.61 -14.68
CA PRO A 212 22.12 12.39 -14.49
C PRO A 212 21.49 11.45 -13.46
N SER A 213 21.52 10.15 -13.75
CA SER A 213 20.82 9.13 -12.98
C SER A 213 21.24 9.09 -11.53
N ASN A 214 20.27 8.92 -10.62
CA ASN A 214 20.49 8.88 -9.19
C ASN A 214 20.69 7.42 -8.73
N HIS A 215 21.67 7.20 -7.80
CA HIS A 215 21.88 5.92 -7.11
C HIS A 215 22.07 4.74 -8.07
N VAL A 216 22.98 4.92 -9.04
CA VAL A 216 23.26 3.91 -10.08
C VAL A 216 23.87 2.64 -9.45
N GLY A 217 23.44 1.47 -9.91
CA GLY A 217 23.95 0.17 -9.48
C GLY A 217 23.20 -0.46 -8.29
N TYR A 218 22.29 0.26 -7.64
CA TYR A 218 21.43 -0.30 -6.59
C TYR A 218 20.13 -0.85 -7.20
N SER A 219 19.64 -1.95 -6.64
CA SER A 219 18.36 -2.54 -7.05
C SER A 219 17.19 -1.63 -6.67
N ASN A 220 16.19 -1.58 -7.55
CA ASN A 220 14.91 -0.92 -7.27
C ASN A 220 13.77 -1.90 -6.98
N LYS A 221 14.06 -3.20 -6.76
CA LYS A 221 13.03 -4.20 -6.49
C LYS A 221 12.25 -3.88 -5.21
N VAL A 222 10.90 -3.99 -5.27
CA VAL A 222 10.00 -3.95 -4.13
C VAL A 222 9.38 -5.32 -3.90
N ASN A 223 8.91 -5.57 -2.68
CA ASN A 223 8.44 -6.90 -2.25
C ASN A 223 6.92 -6.95 -2.12
N PHE A 224 6.25 -5.81 -2.08
CA PHE A 224 4.80 -5.70 -1.92
C PHE A 224 4.32 -4.35 -2.44
N VAL A 225 3.10 -4.31 -2.99
CA VAL A 225 2.49 -3.08 -3.49
C VAL A 225 1.09 -2.90 -2.91
N PHE A 226 0.69 -1.65 -2.62
CA PHE A 226 -0.71 -1.34 -2.35
C PHE A 226 -1.17 -0.10 -3.12
N ASN A 227 -2.46 -0.11 -3.45
CA ASN A 227 -3.14 0.93 -4.19
C ASN A 227 -4.39 1.41 -3.44
N MET A 228 -4.61 2.71 -3.37
CA MET A 228 -5.80 3.34 -2.79
C MET A 228 -6.47 4.23 -3.84
N GLY A 229 -7.42 3.69 -4.60
CA GLY A 229 -8.19 4.46 -5.59
C GLY A 229 -7.43 4.85 -6.85
N GLY A 230 -6.36 4.15 -7.21
CA GLY A 230 -5.70 4.29 -8.51
C GLY A 230 -6.11 3.20 -9.50
N ALA A 231 -5.62 3.28 -10.74
CA ALA A 231 -5.80 2.28 -11.78
C ALA A 231 -4.47 1.98 -12.51
N LEU A 232 -4.42 0.90 -13.27
CA LEU A 232 -3.28 0.52 -14.08
C LEU A 232 -3.55 0.89 -15.54
N GLY A 233 -2.56 1.38 -16.26
CA GLY A 233 -2.71 1.76 -17.66
C GLY A 233 -3.27 0.63 -18.53
N ASP A 234 -2.83 -0.61 -18.29
CA ASP A 234 -3.40 -1.80 -18.92
C ASP A 234 -3.15 -3.05 -18.07
N SER A 235 -4.16 -3.89 -17.88
CA SER A 235 -4.00 -5.13 -17.12
C SER A 235 -3.10 -6.17 -17.82
N SER A 236 -2.84 -6.03 -19.13
CA SER A 236 -1.90 -6.90 -19.86
C SER A 236 -0.46 -6.79 -19.35
N TRP A 237 -0.13 -5.71 -18.66
CA TRP A 237 1.18 -5.50 -18.05
C TRP A 237 1.49 -6.44 -16.89
N LEU A 238 0.45 -6.99 -16.23
CA LEU A 238 0.63 -7.93 -15.12
C LEU A 238 1.15 -9.27 -15.61
N GLU A 239 2.21 -9.74 -14.96
CA GLU A 239 2.86 -11.02 -15.23
C GLU A 239 3.01 -11.87 -13.97
N ALA A 240 3.21 -13.17 -14.16
CA ALA A 240 3.52 -14.07 -13.05
C ALA A 240 4.89 -13.73 -12.44
N GLY A 241 4.94 -13.54 -11.12
CA GLY A 241 6.14 -13.13 -10.40
C GLY A 241 6.21 -11.64 -10.08
N ASP A 242 5.22 -10.83 -10.51
CA ASP A 242 5.07 -9.46 -10.00
C ASP A 242 4.82 -9.46 -8.50
N ALA A 243 5.16 -8.33 -7.85
CA ALA A 243 4.97 -8.19 -6.42
C ALA A 243 3.49 -8.37 -6.02
N PRO A 244 3.20 -9.09 -4.93
CA PRO A 244 1.84 -9.20 -4.41
C PRO A 244 1.26 -7.83 -4.11
N MET A 245 -0.07 -7.67 -4.35
CA MET A 245 -0.71 -6.38 -4.23
C MET A 245 -2.05 -6.41 -3.52
N VAL A 246 -2.31 -5.33 -2.77
CA VAL A 246 -3.61 -5.03 -2.17
C VAL A 246 -4.17 -3.75 -2.77
N ALA A 247 -5.47 -3.72 -3.07
CA ALA A 247 -6.14 -2.52 -3.56
C ALA A 247 -7.38 -2.17 -2.72
N PHE A 248 -7.49 -0.90 -2.39
CA PHE A 248 -8.64 -0.25 -1.77
C PHE A 248 -9.28 0.68 -2.79
N HIS A 249 -10.58 0.56 -3.05
CA HIS A 249 -11.20 1.37 -4.09
C HIS A 249 -12.67 1.64 -3.80
N VAL A 250 -13.10 2.87 -3.99
CA VAL A 250 -14.52 3.24 -3.95
C VAL A 250 -15.16 2.81 -5.28
N ILE A 251 -16.25 2.03 -5.21
CA ILE A 251 -16.87 1.45 -6.42
C ILE A 251 -17.35 2.54 -7.39
N GLY A 252 -17.83 3.68 -6.88
CA GLY A 252 -18.29 4.82 -7.66
C GLY A 252 -17.28 5.94 -7.83
N ASP A 253 -15.98 5.67 -7.78
CA ASP A 253 -14.92 6.68 -7.94
C ASP A 253 -15.01 7.36 -9.31
N PRO A 254 -15.14 8.71 -9.38
CA PRO A 254 -15.26 9.43 -10.63
C PRO A 254 -13.92 9.68 -11.34
N PHE A 255 -12.77 9.47 -10.69
CA PHE A 255 -11.44 9.77 -11.22
C PHE A 255 -10.71 8.53 -11.74
N ALA A 256 -10.99 7.38 -11.15
CA ALA A 256 -10.43 6.10 -11.55
C ALA A 256 -11.54 5.04 -11.58
N PRO A 257 -11.74 4.33 -12.69
CA PRO A 257 -12.76 3.30 -12.75
C PRO A 257 -12.42 2.13 -11.80
N PHE A 258 -13.43 1.56 -11.13
CA PHE A 258 -13.26 0.36 -10.31
C PHE A 258 -12.94 -0.89 -11.16
N GLY A 259 -13.58 -0.99 -12.32
CA GLY A 259 -13.33 -1.99 -13.38
C GLY A 259 -12.49 -1.44 -14.51
N ASN A 260 -12.65 -1.97 -15.72
CA ASN A 260 -12.11 -1.34 -16.93
C ASN A 260 -12.96 -0.13 -17.30
N GLY A 261 -12.32 0.96 -17.67
CA GLY A 261 -13.05 2.15 -18.10
C GLY A 261 -12.14 3.34 -18.40
N PRO A 262 -12.75 4.43 -18.89
CA PRO A 262 -12.05 5.65 -19.26
C PRO A 262 -11.71 6.52 -18.03
N VAL A 263 -10.60 7.23 -18.14
CA VAL A 263 -10.26 8.39 -17.31
C VAL A 263 -10.69 9.65 -18.04
N TYR A 264 -11.33 10.56 -17.30
CA TYR A 264 -11.76 11.86 -17.81
C TYR A 264 -11.16 13.02 -17.02
N VAL A 265 -10.90 14.13 -17.71
CA VAL A 265 -10.78 15.43 -17.05
C VAL A 265 -12.20 15.94 -16.76
N PRO A 266 -12.53 16.35 -15.54
CA PRO A 266 -13.91 16.73 -15.15
C PRO A 266 -14.27 18.15 -15.61
N THR A 267 -14.15 18.42 -16.89
CA THR A 267 -14.62 19.64 -17.56
C THR A 267 -16.09 19.50 -17.96
N GLN A 268 -16.69 20.56 -18.52
CA GLN A 268 -18.04 20.54 -19.07
C GLN A 268 -17.98 20.82 -20.59
N PRO A 269 -18.15 19.82 -21.47
CA PRO A 269 -18.31 18.38 -21.18
C PRO A 269 -17.01 17.72 -20.69
N PRO A 270 -17.09 16.54 -20.01
CA PRO A 270 -15.92 15.79 -19.61
C PRO A 270 -15.04 15.42 -20.81
N GLN A 271 -13.73 15.58 -20.67
CA GLN A 271 -12.80 15.27 -21.74
C GLN A 271 -12.09 13.96 -21.52
N TYR A 272 -12.22 13.06 -22.47
CA TYR A 272 -11.57 11.75 -22.45
C TYR A 272 -10.04 11.88 -22.45
N VAL A 273 -9.39 10.99 -21.69
CA VAL A 273 -7.92 10.89 -21.63
C VAL A 273 -7.46 9.55 -22.15
N VAL A 274 -7.76 8.45 -21.44
CA VAL A 274 -7.30 7.10 -21.79
C VAL A 274 -8.13 6.04 -21.04
N ASP A 275 -8.28 4.85 -21.64
CA ASP A 275 -8.85 3.69 -20.97
C ASP A 275 -7.82 3.00 -20.08
N VAL A 276 -8.23 2.62 -18.86
CA VAL A 276 -7.39 1.99 -17.85
C VAL A 276 -8.06 0.77 -17.23
N SER A 277 -7.30 -0.04 -16.52
CA SER A 277 -7.78 -1.17 -15.74
C SER A 277 -7.82 -0.81 -14.26
N GLY A 278 -9.02 -0.81 -13.68
CA GLY A 278 -9.23 -0.49 -12.27
C GLY A 278 -8.89 -1.63 -11.33
N SER A 279 -8.99 -1.35 -10.03
CA SER A 279 -8.54 -2.24 -8.96
C SER A 279 -9.15 -3.64 -9.00
N SER A 280 -10.42 -3.77 -9.39
CA SER A 280 -11.10 -5.09 -9.43
C SER A 280 -10.49 -5.99 -10.50
N VAL A 281 -10.15 -5.44 -11.67
CA VAL A 281 -9.52 -6.17 -12.77
C VAL A 281 -8.07 -6.51 -12.44
N VAL A 282 -7.34 -5.55 -11.91
CA VAL A 282 -5.91 -5.70 -11.58
C VAL A 282 -5.70 -6.77 -10.51
N VAL A 283 -6.47 -6.72 -9.40
CA VAL A 283 -6.34 -7.72 -8.33
C VAL A 283 -6.81 -9.10 -8.79
N ALA A 284 -7.93 -9.19 -9.53
CA ALA A 284 -8.39 -10.47 -10.07
C ALA A 284 -7.34 -11.13 -10.98
N LYS A 285 -6.68 -10.34 -11.83
CA LYS A 285 -5.60 -10.85 -12.68
C LYS A 285 -4.35 -11.23 -11.89
N SER A 286 -3.96 -10.43 -10.89
CA SER A 286 -2.84 -10.76 -9.99
C SER A 286 -3.08 -12.08 -9.25
N ASN A 287 -4.32 -12.32 -8.78
CA ASN A 287 -4.73 -13.57 -8.16
C ASN A 287 -4.64 -14.75 -9.15
N ALA A 288 -5.16 -14.57 -10.36
CA ALA A 288 -5.11 -15.60 -11.41
C ALA A 288 -3.68 -15.97 -11.82
N LEU A 289 -2.75 -15.02 -11.79
CA LEU A 289 -1.32 -15.24 -12.05
C LEU A 289 -0.56 -15.83 -10.85
N GLY A 290 -1.21 -15.96 -9.69
CA GLY A 290 -0.59 -16.48 -8.47
C GLY A 290 0.27 -15.48 -7.70
N ASN A 291 0.32 -14.22 -8.09
CA ASN A 291 1.16 -13.21 -7.44
C ASN A 291 0.74 -12.97 -5.98
N ASN A 292 -0.54 -13.14 -5.67
CA ASN A 292 -1.12 -12.98 -4.33
C ASN A 292 -1.20 -14.29 -3.52
N ASN A 293 -0.55 -15.39 -3.97
CA ASN A 293 -0.63 -16.70 -3.29
C ASN A 293 -0.17 -16.68 -1.84
N CYS A 294 0.64 -15.71 -1.43
CA CYS A 294 1.04 -15.51 -0.04
C CYS A 294 -0.16 -15.19 0.88
N PHE A 295 -1.31 -14.74 0.35
CA PHE A 295 -2.53 -14.52 1.13
C PHE A 295 -3.24 -15.83 1.50
N ASN A 296 -3.17 -16.86 0.66
CA ASN A 296 -3.93 -18.11 0.79
C ASN A 296 -3.74 -18.83 2.13
N SER A 297 -2.60 -18.66 2.77
CA SER A 297 -2.25 -19.30 4.05
C SER A 297 -2.56 -18.40 5.26
N GLY A 298 -3.25 -17.25 5.07
CA GLY A 298 -3.49 -16.27 6.12
C GLY A 298 -4.60 -16.60 7.11
N GLY A 299 -5.52 -17.52 6.76
CA GLY A 299 -6.66 -17.89 7.63
C GLY A 299 -7.54 -16.70 8.01
N TRP A 300 -7.74 -15.78 7.09
CA TRP A 300 -8.39 -14.49 7.31
C TRP A 300 -9.86 -14.61 7.74
N ASN A 301 -10.16 -14.37 9.02
CA ASN A 301 -11.52 -14.37 9.56
C ASN A 301 -11.84 -13.11 10.38
N ASP A 302 -11.01 -12.09 10.31
CA ASP A 302 -11.22 -10.81 10.96
C ASP A 302 -12.38 -10.01 10.31
N VAL A 303 -12.91 -9.03 11.04
CA VAL A 303 -14.07 -8.24 10.60
C VAL A 303 -13.82 -7.45 9.31
N TYR A 304 -12.58 -7.03 9.06
CA TYR A 304 -12.22 -6.26 7.86
C TYR A 304 -12.21 -7.17 6.63
N THR A 305 -11.64 -8.36 6.75
CA THR A 305 -11.64 -9.37 5.68
C THR A 305 -13.07 -9.88 5.40
N GLN A 306 -13.88 -10.14 6.44
CA GLN A 306 -15.28 -10.52 6.25
C GLN A 306 -16.07 -9.43 5.50
N ARG A 307 -15.84 -8.16 5.86
CA ARG A 307 -16.46 -7.02 5.14
C ARG A 307 -16.00 -6.95 3.69
N ALA A 308 -14.71 -7.10 3.42
CA ALA A 308 -14.20 -7.12 2.04
C ALA A 308 -14.83 -8.27 1.24
N ASN A 309 -14.84 -9.49 1.81
CA ASN A 309 -15.36 -10.70 1.15
C ASN A 309 -16.85 -10.62 0.84
N SER A 310 -17.63 -9.82 1.57
CA SER A 310 -19.06 -9.62 1.27
C SER A 310 -19.31 -8.88 -0.06
N ILE A 311 -18.28 -8.19 -0.62
CA ILE A 311 -18.44 -7.33 -1.80
C ILE A 311 -17.32 -7.48 -2.84
N ASN A 312 -16.29 -8.29 -2.60
CA ASN A 312 -15.14 -8.43 -3.51
C ASN A 312 -15.19 -9.67 -4.42
N ASN A 313 -16.29 -10.40 -4.41
CA ASN A 313 -16.49 -11.62 -5.19
C ASN A 313 -15.38 -12.67 -4.96
N GLY A 314 -14.88 -12.80 -3.74
CA GLY A 314 -13.84 -13.75 -3.36
C GLY A 314 -12.42 -13.36 -3.82
N GLN A 315 -12.21 -12.13 -4.24
CA GLN A 315 -10.89 -11.62 -4.64
C GLN A 315 -10.09 -11.14 -3.42
N ASP A 316 -9.31 -12.02 -2.80
CA ASP A 316 -8.42 -11.60 -1.71
C ASP A 316 -7.37 -10.59 -2.21
N GLY A 317 -7.06 -9.60 -1.37
CA GLY A 317 -6.28 -8.43 -1.76
C GLY A 317 -7.12 -7.26 -2.30
N LEU A 318 -8.42 -7.44 -2.57
CA LEU A 318 -9.33 -6.36 -2.98
C LEU A 318 -10.24 -5.96 -1.82
N PHE A 319 -10.23 -4.68 -1.44
CA PHE A 319 -11.16 -4.09 -0.48
C PHE A 319 -12.00 -3.01 -1.17
N PRO A 320 -13.19 -3.34 -1.70
CA PRO A 320 -14.10 -2.35 -2.25
C PRO A 320 -14.74 -1.52 -1.14
N PHE A 321 -14.89 -0.22 -1.35
CA PHE A 321 -15.67 0.65 -0.49
C PHE A 321 -16.99 1.04 -1.17
N GLN A 322 -18.09 0.78 -0.48
CA GLN A 322 -19.39 1.35 -0.82
C GLN A 322 -19.58 2.61 0.02
N THR A 323 -19.86 3.71 -0.63
CA THR A 323 -20.09 5.02 -0.01
C THR A 323 -21.55 5.41 -0.07
N SER A 324 -21.96 6.34 0.79
CA SER A 324 -23.36 6.82 0.87
C SER A 324 -23.80 7.63 -0.36
N THR A 325 -22.84 8.14 -1.12
CA THR A 325 -23.05 8.88 -2.37
C THR A 325 -22.50 8.10 -3.56
N LEU A 326 -23.18 8.17 -4.70
CA LEU A 326 -22.76 7.46 -5.93
C LEU A 326 -21.46 8.00 -6.52
N ILE A 327 -21.14 9.27 -6.25
CA ILE A 327 -19.95 9.97 -6.75
C ILE A 327 -19.11 10.36 -5.55
N GLN A 328 -18.20 9.49 -5.15
CA GLN A 328 -17.27 9.76 -4.06
C GLN A 328 -15.92 9.17 -4.37
N SER A 329 -14.86 9.94 -4.04
CA SER A 329 -13.47 9.50 -4.08
C SER A 329 -12.77 9.88 -2.79
N GLY A 330 -11.77 9.12 -2.39
CA GLY A 330 -10.90 9.42 -1.26
C GLY A 330 -11.63 9.61 0.09
N PRO A 331 -12.51 8.69 0.56
CA PRO A 331 -13.22 8.85 1.84
C PRO A 331 -12.26 8.86 3.05
N TRP A 332 -11.01 8.53 2.85
CA TRP A 332 -9.90 8.60 3.81
C TRP A 332 -9.23 9.98 3.83
N GLU A 333 -9.69 10.96 3.06
CA GLU A 333 -9.17 12.32 3.01
C GLU A 333 -9.96 13.26 3.89
N TRP A 334 -9.27 14.23 4.48
CA TRP A 334 -9.91 15.38 5.15
C TRP A 334 -9.05 16.61 4.99
N TYR A 335 -9.70 17.77 5.00
CA TYR A 335 -9.05 19.06 4.84
C TYR A 335 -9.66 20.07 5.79
N ASP A 336 -8.86 21.02 6.21
CA ASP A 336 -9.31 22.19 6.95
C ASP A 336 -9.38 23.40 6.01
N SER A 337 -10.54 24.06 5.95
CA SER A 337 -10.77 25.18 5.03
C SER A 337 -9.86 26.37 5.32
N LEU A 338 -9.64 26.69 6.61
CA LEU A 338 -8.76 27.79 7.01
C LEU A 338 -7.31 27.49 6.63
N SER A 339 -6.86 26.27 6.87
CA SER A 339 -5.50 25.82 6.47
C SER A 339 -5.27 25.97 4.97
N LEU A 340 -6.24 25.63 4.13
CA LEU A 340 -6.15 25.80 2.67
C LEU A 340 -6.10 27.27 2.25
N VAL A 341 -6.89 28.14 2.91
CA VAL A 341 -6.84 29.58 2.69
C VAL A 341 -5.47 30.15 3.06
N LEU A 342 -4.95 29.80 4.25
CA LEU A 342 -3.64 30.25 4.71
C LEU A 342 -2.51 29.74 3.81
N PHE A 343 -2.58 28.49 3.35
CA PHE A 343 -1.64 27.94 2.38
C PHE A 343 -1.68 28.71 1.05
N SER A 344 -2.87 28.98 0.51
CA SER A 344 -3.04 29.79 -0.70
C SER A 344 -2.36 31.15 -0.59
N GLN A 345 -2.58 31.87 0.53
CA GLN A 345 -1.95 33.17 0.81
C GLN A 345 -0.43 33.04 0.97
N ALA A 346 0.06 32.01 1.65
CA ALA A 346 1.49 31.81 1.88
C ALA A 346 2.31 31.59 0.58
N ILE A 347 1.66 31.08 -0.46
CA ILE A 347 2.26 30.89 -1.80
C ILE A 347 1.94 32.06 -2.75
N GLY A 348 1.43 33.19 -2.25
CA GLY A 348 1.15 34.39 -3.03
C GLY A 348 -0.13 34.32 -3.87
N GLN A 349 -1.04 33.38 -3.58
CA GLN A 349 -2.33 33.27 -4.25
C GLN A 349 -3.45 33.94 -3.41
N PRO A 350 -4.56 34.35 -4.04
CA PRO A 350 -5.70 34.87 -3.31
C PRO A 350 -6.31 33.86 -2.32
N ALA A 351 -6.85 34.33 -1.21
CA ALA A 351 -7.61 33.50 -0.25
C ALA A 351 -8.74 32.68 -0.91
N ALA A 352 -9.37 33.24 -1.94
CA ALA A 352 -10.40 32.57 -2.74
C ALA A 352 -9.92 31.24 -3.37
N GLY A 353 -8.63 31.12 -3.71
CA GLY A 353 -8.05 29.88 -4.22
C GLY A 353 -8.13 28.72 -3.21
N GLY A 354 -7.83 29.00 -1.94
CA GLY A 354 -7.96 28.02 -0.87
C GLY A 354 -9.41 27.62 -0.59
N THR A 355 -10.34 28.60 -0.65
CA THR A 355 -11.78 28.33 -0.55
C THR A 355 -12.26 27.46 -1.71
N GLN A 356 -11.85 27.75 -2.93
CA GLN A 356 -12.21 26.94 -4.11
C GLN A 356 -11.67 25.51 -4.00
N ALA A 357 -10.43 25.33 -3.58
CA ALA A 357 -9.84 24.02 -3.35
C ALA A 357 -10.65 23.20 -2.33
N TYR A 358 -11.08 23.83 -1.23
CA TYR A 358 -11.95 23.18 -0.25
C TYR A 358 -13.29 22.73 -0.85
N MET A 359 -13.94 23.60 -1.63
CA MET A 359 -15.21 23.28 -2.29
C MET A 359 -15.06 22.16 -3.33
N ASN A 360 -13.95 22.15 -4.07
CA ASN A 360 -13.65 21.08 -5.02
C ASN A 360 -13.47 19.72 -4.30
N GLY A 361 -12.80 19.72 -3.15
CA GLY A 361 -12.68 18.51 -2.31
C GLY A 361 -14.04 18.00 -1.82
N LEU A 362 -14.94 18.90 -1.41
CA LEU A 362 -16.30 18.53 -0.98
C LEU A 362 -17.16 17.99 -2.13
N ALA A 363 -16.89 18.37 -3.37
CA ALA A 363 -17.67 17.89 -4.51
C ALA A 363 -17.61 16.36 -4.68
N THR A 364 -16.51 15.73 -4.29
CA THR A 364 -16.30 14.27 -4.35
C THR A 364 -16.13 13.59 -2.99
N ASN A 365 -16.20 14.36 -1.90
CA ASN A 365 -16.21 13.86 -0.52
C ASN A 365 -17.13 14.73 0.36
N PRO A 366 -18.45 14.75 0.09
CA PRO A 366 -19.40 15.74 0.64
C PRO A 366 -19.62 15.64 2.15
N ASP A 367 -19.50 14.44 2.72
CA ASP A 367 -19.58 14.14 4.15
C ASP A 367 -18.19 14.07 4.82
N MET A 368 -17.21 14.76 4.24
CA MET A 368 -15.83 14.77 4.72
C MET A 368 -15.76 15.23 6.18
N SER A 369 -15.05 14.43 6.97
CA SER A 369 -14.64 14.79 8.33
C SER A 369 -13.37 14.03 8.71
N LYS A 370 -12.60 14.58 9.64
CA LYS A 370 -11.41 13.89 10.16
C LYS A 370 -11.77 12.55 10.80
N ALA A 371 -12.88 12.48 11.54
CA ALA A 371 -13.32 11.25 12.21
C ALA A 371 -13.66 10.15 11.18
N LYS A 372 -14.38 10.49 10.11
CA LYS A 372 -14.67 9.59 9.01
C LYS A 372 -13.38 9.11 8.35
N ALA A 373 -12.49 10.02 7.99
CA ALA A 373 -11.24 9.69 7.31
C ALA A 373 -10.37 8.75 8.14
N LEU A 374 -10.23 9.00 9.44
CA LEU A 374 -9.49 8.12 10.35
C LEU A 374 -10.10 6.72 10.45
N ALA A 375 -11.43 6.58 10.41
CA ALA A 375 -12.10 5.27 10.40
C ALA A 375 -11.80 4.48 9.11
N TYR A 376 -11.75 5.16 7.96
CA TYR A 376 -11.32 4.54 6.70
C TYR A 376 -9.84 4.16 6.72
N ILE A 377 -8.97 5.04 7.22
CA ILE A 377 -7.54 4.75 7.37
C ILE A 377 -7.32 3.56 8.31
N ASP A 378 -8.05 3.49 9.43
CA ASP A 378 -7.97 2.35 10.34
C ASP A 378 -8.39 1.05 9.65
N THR A 379 -9.48 1.07 8.88
CA THR A 379 -9.92 -0.07 8.06
C THR A 379 -8.82 -0.51 7.07
N ILE A 380 -8.22 0.45 6.35
CA ILE A 380 -7.14 0.19 5.40
C ILE A 380 -5.94 -0.45 6.11
N GLN A 381 -5.51 0.13 7.21
CA GLN A 381 -4.36 -0.34 7.99
C GLN A 381 -4.58 -1.77 8.53
N ASN A 382 -5.78 -2.07 9.03
CA ASN A 382 -6.08 -3.37 9.61
C ASN A 382 -6.28 -4.48 8.58
N TYR A 383 -6.67 -4.14 7.35
CA TYR A 383 -6.71 -5.09 6.24
C TYR A 383 -5.33 -5.28 5.58
N LEU A 384 -4.55 -4.21 5.43
CA LEU A 384 -3.28 -4.18 4.70
C LEU A 384 -2.13 -4.83 5.48
N ASN A 385 -1.90 -4.38 6.74
CA ASN A 385 -0.70 -4.78 7.48
C ASN A 385 -0.57 -6.28 7.73
N PRO A 386 -1.63 -7.05 8.06
CA PRO A 386 -1.51 -8.49 8.18
C PRO A 386 -1.07 -9.16 6.86
N ARG A 387 -1.53 -8.65 5.70
CA ARG A 387 -1.16 -9.16 4.38
C ARG A 387 0.29 -8.84 4.04
N ILE A 388 0.76 -7.62 4.30
CA ILE A 388 2.18 -7.26 4.19
C ILE A 388 3.02 -8.21 5.07
N ALA A 389 2.68 -8.32 6.35
CA ALA A 389 3.44 -9.12 7.29
C ALA A 389 3.50 -10.60 6.87
N ARG A 390 2.39 -11.14 6.34
CA ARG A 390 2.34 -12.52 5.84
C ARG A 390 3.24 -12.73 4.63
N CYS A 391 3.12 -11.87 3.62
CA CYS A 391 3.88 -12.01 2.38
C CYS A 391 5.39 -11.81 2.57
N LEU A 392 5.77 -10.96 3.50
CA LEU A 392 7.17 -10.65 3.78
C LEU A 392 7.76 -11.47 4.93
N GLY A 393 7.00 -12.38 5.52
CA GLY A 393 7.48 -13.20 6.65
C GLY A 393 7.84 -12.38 7.89
N LEU A 394 7.18 -11.23 8.12
CA LEU A 394 7.51 -10.32 9.22
C LEU A 394 6.97 -10.78 10.58
N PHE A 395 6.24 -11.87 10.62
CA PHE A 395 5.78 -12.49 11.87
C PHE A 395 6.92 -13.20 12.61
N THR A 396 7.86 -12.43 13.15
CA THR A 396 8.87 -12.94 14.07
C THR A 396 8.25 -13.14 15.45
N GLY A 397 7.44 -14.17 15.63
CA GLY A 397 6.79 -14.49 16.91
C GLY A 397 5.34 -14.94 16.84
N MET A 398 4.63 -14.78 15.73
CA MET A 398 3.44 -15.57 15.43
C MET A 398 3.89 -16.81 14.64
N SER A 399 4.39 -17.79 15.36
CA SER A 399 4.74 -19.11 14.83
C SER A 399 3.48 -19.73 14.21
N GLU A 400 3.68 -20.71 13.31
CA GLU A 400 2.62 -21.65 12.92
C GLU A 400 1.80 -22.15 14.12
N LEU A 401 2.40 -22.11 15.30
CA LEU A 401 1.81 -22.45 16.58
C LEU A 401 0.67 -21.51 17.03
N ASP A 402 0.67 -20.22 16.65
CA ASP A 402 -0.43 -19.33 17.02
C ASP A 402 -1.68 -19.55 16.15
N GLN A 403 -1.52 -20.00 14.91
CA GLN A 403 -2.64 -20.48 14.09
C GLN A 403 -3.18 -21.80 14.64
N GLU A 404 -2.31 -22.70 15.05
CA GLU A 404 -2.70 -23.95 15.68
C GLU A 404 -3.44 -23.74 17.02
N ARG A 405 -3.15 -22.65 17.74
CA ARG A 405 -3.83 -22.31 18.99
C ARG A 405 -5.34 -22.12 18.79
N ALA A 406 -5.78 -21.59 17.67
CA ALA A 406 -7.22 -21.45 17.35
C ALA A 406 -7.86 -22.80 17.03
N ASN A 407 -7.10 -23.72 16.44
CA ASN A 407 -7.57 -25.04 16.02
C ASN A 407 -7.63 -26.07 17.16
N ILE A 408 -7.04 -25.79 18.33
CA ILE A 408 -7.09 -26.67 19.50
C ILE A 408 -8.40 -26.40 20.27
N GLY A 409 -9.27 -27.40 20.34
CA GLY A 409 -10.44 -27.38 21.20
C GLY A 409 -10.06 -27.66 22.67
N LEU A 410 -10.72 -26.98 23.63
CA LEU A 410 -10.61 -27.27 25.07
C LEU A 410 -11.97 -27.03 25.73
N TYR A 411 -12.69 -28.10 26.04
CA TYR A 411 -14.07 -28.03 26.55
C TYR A 411 -14.45 -29.23 27.46
N PRO A 412 -15.37 -29.03 28.44
CA PRO A 412 -15.81 -27.73 28.91
C PRO A 412 -14.67 -26.97 29.62
N ASN A 413 -14.69 -25.65 29.52
CA ASN A 413 -13.77 -24.79 30.28
C ASN A 413 -14.52 -23.50 30.65
N PRO A 414 -14.85 -23.28 31.94
CA PRO A 414 -14.44 -24.04 33.15
C PRO A 414 -14.93 -25.49 33.18
N SER A 415 -14.20 -26.32 33.91
CA SER A 415 -14.43 -27.77 34.05
C SER A 415 -14.54 -28.19 35.51
N ASN A 416 -15.30 -29.26 35.79
CA ASN A 416 -15.37 -29.94 37.09
C ASN A 416 -14.41 -31.15 37.17
N GLY A 417 -13.22 -31.04 36.57
CA GLY A 417 -12.21 -32.11 36.54
C GLY A 417 -12.35 -33.07 35.36
N GLN A 418 -13.35 -32.88 34.48
CA GLN A 418 -13.49 -33.66 33.25
C GLN A 418 -13.54 -32.72 32.06
N PHE A 419 -12.60 -32.85 31.14
CA PHE A 419 -12.51 -32.00 29.95
C PHE A 419 -11.88 -32.76 28.79
N THR A 420 -12.07 -32.23 27.59
CA THR A 420 -11.54 -32.75 26.33
C THR A 420 -10.60 -31.72 25.69
N ILE A 421 -9.48 -32.19 25.20
CA ILE A 421 -8.56 -31.44 24.34
C ILE A 421 -8.69 -32.03 22.95
N ASP A 422 -9.24 -31.24 22.04
CA ASP A 422 -9.49 -31.67 20.68
C ASP A 422 -8.38 -31.14 19.76
N LEU A 423 -7.66 -32.04 19.13
CA LEU A 423 -6.56 -31.80 18.22
C LEU A 423 -6.91 -32.17 16.76
N SER A 424 -8.18 -32.49 16.46
CA SER A 424 -8.61 -33.01 15.14
C SER A 424 -8.38 -32.01 14.02
N ASN A 425 -8.42 -30.72 14.30
CA ASN A 425 -8.29 -29.63 13.33
C ASN A 425 -6.88 -28.98 13.30
N VAL A 426 -5.92 -29.59 14.03
CA VAL A 426 -4.56 -29.08 14.11
C VAL A 426 -3.77 -29.48 12.84
N GLY A 427 -3.14 -28.50 12.18
CA GLY A 427 -2.37 -28.72 10.93
C GLY A 427 -1.06 -29.47 11.19
N ASN A 428 -0.28 -29.04 12.19
CA ASN A 428 0.99 -29.65 12.58
C ASN A 428 0.82 -30.92 13.42
N ASN A 429 1.87 -31.74 13.55
CA ASN A 429 1.83 -32.96 14.34
C ASN A 429 2.17 -32.68 15.81
N PRO A 430 1.18 -32.70 16.74
CA PRO A 430 1.44 -32.55 18.17
C PRO A 430 2.14 -33.81 18.70
N LYS A 431 3.07 -33.62 19.65
CA LYS A 431 3.88 -34.69 20.23
C LYS A 431 3.39 -35.10 21.62
N TYR A 432 2.95 -34.12 22.40
CA TYR A 432 2.48 -34.36 23.77
C TYR A 432 1.48 -33.28 24.21
N ILE A 433 0.68 -33.66 25.21
CA ILE A 433 -0.17 -32.76 25.99
C ILE A 433 0.33 -32.80 27.41
N ARG A 434 0.63 -31.63 28.00
CA ARG A 434 0.98 -31.46 29.40
C ARG A 434 -0.03 -30.57 30.08
N ILE A 435 -0.43 -30.92 31.28
CA ILE A 435 -1.20 -30.09 32.20
C ILE A 435 -0.27 -29.67 33.31
N ALA A 436 -0.08 -28.39 33.55
CA ALA A 436 0.78 -27.84 34.57
C ALA A 436 0.01 -26.86 35.45
N ASP A 437 0.36 -26.77 36.72
CA ASP A 437 -0.10 -25.70 37.61
C ASP A 437 0.65 -24.38 37.34
N LEU A 438 0.25 -23.28 37.96
CA LEU A 438 0.86 -21.97 37.76
C LEU A 438 2.32 -21.88 38.24
N SER A 439 2.81 -22.82 39.02
CA SER A 439 4.22 -22.92 39.41
C SER A 439 5.07 -23.58 38.29
N GLY A 440 4.41 -24.12 37.27
CA GLY A 440 5.06 -24.88 36.19
C GLY A 440 5.22 -26.36 36.45
N ARG A 441 4.73 -26.86 37.59
CA ARG A 441 4.79 -28.29 37.91
C ARG A 441 3.81 -29.05 37.03
N VAL A 442 4.31 -30.04 36.28
CA VAL A 442 3.48 -30.90 35.43
C VAL A 442 2.68 -31.85 36.33
N VAL A 443 1.37 -31.82 36.22
CA VAL A 443 0.42 -32.68 36.97
C VAL A 443 -0.09 -33.85 36.11
N SER A 444 -0.03 -33.72 34.76
CA SER A 444 -0.34 -34.80 33.84
C SER A 444 0.39 -34.62 32.52
N GLU A 445 0.81 -35.71 31.89
CA GLU A 445 1.39 -35.71 30.56
C GLU A 445 0.87 -36.88 29.73
N VAL A 446 0.51 -36.64 28.48
CA VAL A 446 0.08 -37.66 27.51
C VAL A 446 0.87 -37.47 26.22
N LYS A 447 1.46 -38.54 25.71
CA LYS A 447 2.03 -38.53 24.35
C LYS A 447 0.91 -38.60 23.33
N VAL A 448 0.93 -37.70 22.36
CA VAL A 448 -0.03 -37.67 21.25
C VAL A 448 0.43 -38.69 20.21
N GLN A 449 -0.44 -39.64 19.86
CA GLN A 449 -0.22 -40.62 18.81
C GLN A 449 -1.02 -40.31 17.55
N GLU A 450 -2.20 -39.70 17.71
CA GLU A 450 -3.12 -39.36 16.64
C GLU A 450 -3.70 -37.96 16.84
N LYS A 451 -4.04 -37.29 15.75
CA LYS A 451 -4.75 -36.01 15.79
C LYS A 451 -6.25 -36.23 16.04
N THR A 452 -6.61 -36.44 17.28
CA THR A 452 -7.98 -36.71 17.72
C THR A 452 -8.31 -35.97 19.01
N ALA A 453 -9.49 -36.19 19.56
CA ALA A 453 -9.90 -35.64 20.84
C ALA A 453 -9.41 -36.50 22.00
N TYR A 454 -8.70 -35.90 22.94
CA TYR A 454 -8.18 -36.55 24.16
C TYR A 454 -9.05 -36.18 25.34
N ALA A 455 -9.80 -37.16 25.87
CA ALA A 455 -10.65 -36.97 27.06
C ALA A 455 -9.87 -37.20 28.35
N PHE A 456 -9.84 -36.24 29.23
CA PHE A 456 -9.24 -36.30 30.55
C PHE A 456 -10.34 -36.49 31.57
N ARG A 457 -10.28 -37.61 32.30
CA ARG A 457 -11.24 -38.00 33.37
C ARG A 457 -10.48 -38.57 34.55
N GLY A 458 -10.92 -38.18 35.74
CA GLY A 458 -10.34 -38.75 36.97
C GLY A 458 -8.92 -38.25 37.28
N ILE A 459 -8.51 -37.14 36.75
CA ILE A 459 -7.29 -36.44 37.16
C ILE A 459 -7.66 -35.66 38.43
N ASP A 460 -6.90 -35.87 39.49
CA ASP A 460 -7.06 -35.15 40.75
C ASP A 460 -6.48 -33.73 40.62
N LEU A 461 -7.32 -32.82 40.21
CA LEU A 461 -7.00 -31.39 40.05
C LEU A 461 -7.82 -30.60 41.06
N SER A 462 -7.16 -29.91 41.98
CA SER A 462 -7.82 -28.96 42.88
C SER A 462 -8.43 -27.79 42.07
N SER A 463 -9.49 -27.18 42.62
CA SER A 463 -10.05 -25.95 42.04
C SER A 463 -8.96 -24.90 41.85
N GLY A 464 -8.89 -24.35 40.66
CA GLY A 464 -7.84 -23.38 40.30
C GLY A 464 -7.58 -23.26 38.82
N LEU A 465 -6.48 -22.56 38.50
CA LEU A 465 -6.03 -22.29 37.16
C LEU A 465 -4.86 -23.20 36.78
N TYR A 466 -4.96 -23.83 35.62
CA TYR A 466 -3.94 -24.68 35.03
C TYR A 466 -3.58 -24.23 33.62
N LEU A 467 -2.41 -24.62 33.17
CA LEU A 467 -1.94 -24.44 31.78
C LEU A 467 -1.94 -25.80 31.07
N VAL A 468 -2.71 -25.92 30.03
CA VAL A 468 -2.64 -27.03 29.06
C VAL A 468 -1.63 -26.66 27.99
N LYS A 469 -0.51 -27.37 27.94
CA LYS A 469 0.58 -27.18 27.00
C LYS A 469 0.59 -28.30 25.99
N ILE A 470 0.56 -27.96 24.71
CA ILE A 470 0.66 -28.88 23.57
C ILE A 470 1.99 -28.66 22.88
N GLY A 471 2.85 -29.67 22.85
CA GLY A 471 4.17 -29.58 22.23
C GLY A 471 4.18 -30.02 20.77
N PHE A 472 4.90 -29.27 19.93
CA PHE A 472 5.15 -29.50 18.52
C PHE A 472 6.66 -29.47 18.23
N ASP A 473 7.08 -29.76 17.00
CA ASP A 473 8.49 -29.67 16.59
C ASP A 473 9.07 -28.26 16.74
N GLY A 474 8.26 -27.21 16.54
CA GLY A 474 8.67 -25.80 16.58
C GLY A 474 8.43 -25.08 17.92
N GLY A 475 7.91 -25.77 18.98
CA GLY A 475 7.61 -25.14 20.27
C GLY A 475 6.38 -25.67 20.97
N GLU A 476 5.89 -24.93 21.98
CA GLU A 476 4.69 -25.29 22.76
C GLU A 476 3.58 -24.25 22.62
N ILE A 477 2.32 -24.71 22.55
CA ILE A 477 1.13 -23.88 22.69
C ILE A 477 0.56 -24.07 24.07
N ALA A 478 0.24 -22.97 24.77
CA ALA A 478 -0.41 -23.02 26.08
C ALA A 478 -1.85 -22.49 26.01
N LYS A 479 -2.81 -23.24 26.57
CA LYS A 479 -4.20 -22.82 26.79
C LYS A 479 -4.52 -22.81 28.26
N LYS A 480 -5.35 -21.87 28.69
CA LYS A 480 -5.82 -21.74 30.08
C LYS A 480 -6.95 -22.74 30.33
N LEU A 481 -6.83 -23.54 31.37
CA LEU A 481 -7.87 -24.43 31.90
C LEU A 481 -8.27 -23.96 33.30
N VAL A 482 -9.55 -23.78 33.52
CA VAL A 482 -10.13 -23.44 34.84
C VAL A 482 -10.82 -24.67 35.39
N ILE A 483 -10.47 -25.08 36.60
CA ILE A 483 -11.13 -26.14 37.37
C ILE A 483 -11.94 -25.48 38.49
N ASN A 484 -13.24 -25.81 38.55
CA ASN A 484 -14.18 -25.31 39.57
C ASN A 484 -14.08 -26.07 40.87
#